data_263f262c0c7a1826b32f83b28889f456
#
_entry.id   263f262c0c7a1826b32f83b28889f456
#
_cell.length_a   1.000
_cell.length_b   1.000
_cell.length_c   1.000
_cell.angle_alpha   90.00
_cell.angle_beta   90.00
_cell.angle_gamma   90.00
#
_symmetry.space_group_name_H-M   'P 1'
#
loop_
_entity.id
_entity.type
_entity.pdbx_description
1 polymer ?
#
loop_
_entity_poly.entity_id
_entity_poly.type
_entity_poly.pdbx_seq_one_letter_code
_entity_poly.pdbx_strand_id
1 'polypeptide(L)'
;MMASAKFDESGYGPFRLHEVEPFDLHPGAHVFHYASACFEGLKAHRGSNGEARIFRLDAHVARMRQSASLMCLPVPDEDLVIGMVEKVVDACRQNIPEPPGSLYLRPTLIGTEVNIGAAGSPPKSGILYVLASPVGDYFAGGMRALRILIEDEGRRSTPGFGMVKAGANYVSALRTVVAARRDHQADQVLFAPEGLVEETGASNFLLIDDDVVVTAPLSDSYLHGVTRDSTLRLAARLGYRIEERPLTVAEVLAWEGEAALSGTAAVLSAVGTFIHKGEEITINDGQVGSNTIRLRKALTDIHSGNAEDPFGWVRVV
;
A
#
# COMPACT_ATOMS: atom_id res chain seq x y z
N MET A 1 -20.85 0.20 6.25
CA MET A 1 -20.99 -1.27 6.36
C MET A 1 -19.63 -1.89 6.55
N MET A 2 -19.56 -3.03 7.23
CA MET A 2 -18.38 -3.90 7.31
C MET A 2 -18.78 -5.36 7.13
N ALA A 3 -17.85 -6.18 6.64
CA ALA A 3 -17.99 -7.64 6.68
C ALA A 3 -17.04 -8.20 7.73
N SER A 4 -17.45 -9.25 8.47
CA SER A 4 -16.58 -9.92 9.43
C SER A 4 -16.79 -11.43 9.44
N ALA A 5 -15.71 -12.18 9.60
CA ALA A 5 -15.68 -13.63 9.80
C ALA A 5 -14.82 -13.97 11.00
N LYS A 6 -15.29 -14.85 11.86
CA LYS A 6 -14.49 -15.38 12.98
C LYS A 6 -13.73 -16.63 12.53
N PHE A 7 -12.61 -16.84 13.14
CA PHE A 7 -11.78 -18.01 13.01
C PHE A 7 -11.56 -18.64 14.40
N ASP A 8 -11.60 -19.95 14.47
CA ASP A 8 -11.24 -20.77 15.61
C ASP A 8 -10.57 -22.08 15.17
N GLU A 9 -10.43 -23.05 16.06
CA GLU A 9 -9.80 -24.35 15.76
C GLU A 9 -10.55 -25.17 14.70
N SER A 10 -11.82 -24.84 14.38
CA SER A 10 -12.59 -25.46 13.29
C SER A 10 -12.40 -24.78 11.94
N GLY A 11 -11.65 -23.67 11.89
CA GLY A 11 -11.40 -22.86 10.71
C GLY A 11 -12.22 -21.57 10.67
N TYR A 12 -12.35 -20.99 9.48
CA TYR A 12 -13.16 -19.79 9.27
C TYR A 12 -14.65 -20.14 9.21
N GLY A 13 -15.44 -19.46 10.04
CA GLY A 13 -16.89 -19.48 9.92
C GLY A 13 -17.39 -18.62 8.74
N PRO A 14 -18.71 -18.67 8.45
CA PRO A 14 -19.31 -17.81 7.44
C PRO A 14 -19.15 -16.33 7.83
N PHE A 15 -18.91 -15.46 6.85
CA PHE A 15 -18.90 -14.03 7.10
C PHE A 15 -20.33 -13.46 7.17
N ARG A 16 -20.46 -12.36 7.91
CA ARG A 16 -21.68 -11.55 7.96
C ARG A 16 -21.38 -10.11 7.53
N LEU A 17 -22.33 -9.50 6.83
CA LEU A 17 -22.34 -8.07 6.51
C LEU A 17 -23.20 -7.35 7.55
N HIS A 18 -22.70 -6.27 8.12
CA HIS A 18 -23.41 -5.51 9.16
C HIS A 18 -22.93 -4.05 9.22
N GLU A 19 -23.57 -3.20 10.00
CA GLU A 19 -23.07 -1.87 10.27
C GLU A 19 -21.74 -1.91 11.01
N VAL A 20 -20.95 -0.84 10.89
CA VAL A 20 -19.68 -0.74 11.63
C VAL A 20 -19.98 -0.66 13.12
N GLU A 21 -19.44 -1.62 13.86
CA GLU A 21 -19.60 -1.73 15.32
C GLU A 21 -18.25 -2.03 15.98
N PRO A 22 -18.06 -1.67 17.26
CA PRO A 22 -16.88 -2.07 18.02
C PRO A 22 -16.76 -3.58 18.17
N PHE A 23 -15.53 -4.08 18.22
CA PHE A 23 -15.27 -5.45 18.66
C PHE A 23 -15.15 -5.50 20.18
N ASP A 24 -15.81 -6.47 20.80
CA ASP A 24 -15.60 -6.82 22.20
C ASP A 24 -14.39 -7.77 22.28
N LEU A 25 -13.23 -7.22 22.65
CA LEU A 25 -11.98 -7.96 22.76
C LEU A 25 -11.51 -7.97 24.21
N HIS A 26 -11.16 -9.16 24.70
CA HIS A 26 -10.58 -9.31 26.02
C HIS A 26 -9.20 -8.60 26.07
N PRO A 27 -8.84 -7.89 27.17
CA PRO A 27 -7.56 -7.18 27.28
C PRO A 27 -6.31 -8.07 27.08
N GLY A 28 -6.41 -9.36 27.33
CA GLY A 28 -5.36 -10.36 27.08
C GLY A 28 -5.34 -10.89 25.64
N ALA A 29 -6.10 -10.31 24.70
CA ALA A 29 -6.10 -10.76 23.32
C ALA A 29 -4.70 -10.62 22.67
N HIS A 30 -4.30 -11.62 21.92
CA HIS A 30 -2.96 -11.77 21.33
C HIS A 30 -2.53 -10.55 20.52
N VAL A 31 -3.44 -9.92 19.80
CA VAL A 31 -3.17 -8.72 18.99
C VAL A 31 -2.62 -7.55 19.82
N PHE A 32 -3.07 -7.38 21.07
CA PHE A 32 -2.64 -6.27 21.93
C PHE A 32 -1.23 -6.44 22.48
N HIS A 33 -0.74 -7.67 22.60
CA HIS A 33 0.54 -7.97 23.22
C HIS A 33 1.63 -8.34 22.21
N TYR A 34 1.24 -8.98 21.09
CA TYR A 34 2.18 -9.54 20.11
C TYR A 34 1.96 -9.04 18.70
N ALA A 35 1.17 -7.97 18.54
CA ALA A 35 0.91 -7.31 17.25
C ALA A 35 0.48 -8.29 16.12
N SER A 36 -0.25 -9.36 16.48
CA SER A 36 -0.74 -10.36 15.53
C SER A 36 -1.85 -9.79 14.65
N ALA A 37 -1.45 -8.90 13.75
CA ALA A 37 -2.35 -8.22 12.82
C ALA A 37 -1.68 -7.95 11.47
N CYS A 38 -2.33 -8.36 10.39
CA CYS A 38 -1.98 -7.92 9.03
C CYS A 38 -3.20 -7.32 8.34
N PHE A 39 -2.94 -6.50 7.33
CA PHE A 39 -4.02 -5.80 6.64
C PHE A 39 -3.71 -5.54 5.18
N GLU A 40 -4.74 -5.16 4.44
CA GLU A 40 -4.62 -4.66 3.09
C GLU A 40 -5.20 -3.24 2.94
N GLY A 41 -4.90 -2.62 1.82
CA GLY A 41 -5.49 -1.37 1.42
C GLY A 41 -5.66 -1.35 -0.09
N LEU A 42 -6.91 -1.38 -0.55
CA LEU A 42 -7.28 -1.31 -1.95
C LEU A 42 -8.43 -0.33 -2.14
N LYS A 43 -8.78 -0.04 -3.39
CA LYS A 43 -9.82 0.94 -3.71
C LYS A 43 -10.85 0.35 -4.67
N ALA A 44 -12.11 0.74 -4.43
CA ALA A 44 -13.15 0.66 -5.44
C ALA A 44 -13.46 2.06 -5.98
N HIS A 45 -13.58 2.17 -7.28
CA HIS A 45 -13.82 3.42 -8.01
C HIS A 45 -15.22 3.39 -8.64
N ARG A 46 -15.82 4.55 -8.78
CA ARG A 46 -17.03 4.69 -9.58
C ARG A 46 -16.66 4.72 -11.04
N GLY A 47 -17.19 3.80 -11.81
CA GLY A 47 -17.06 3.78 -13.27
C GLY A 47 -17.99 4.77 -13.97
N SER A 48 -17.74 5.02 -15.24
CA SER A 48 -18.51 5.95 -16.07
C SER A 48 -19.99 5.60 -16.19
N ASN A 49 -20.35 4.34 -16.03
CA ASN A 49 -21.74 3.84 -16.06
C ASN A 49 -22.33 3.67 -14.64
N GLY A 50 -21.62 4.13 -13.60
CA GLY A 50 -22.05 4.02 -12.22
C GLY A 50 -21.76 2.68 -11.55
N GLU A 51 -21.10 1.76 -12.24
CA GLU A 51 -20.64 0.48 -11.68
C GLU A 51 -19.51 0.69 -10.66
N ALA A 52 -19.37 -0.23 -9.72
CA ALA A 52 -18.24 -0.27 -8.79
C ALA A 52 -17.10 -1.08 -9.39
N ARG A 53 -15.91 -0.52 -9.43
CA ARG A 53 -14.70 -1.06 -10.07
C ARG A 53 -13.60 -1.26 -9.05
N ILE A 54 -13.31 -2.51 -8.67
CA ILE A 54 -12.26 -2.84 -7.71
C ILE A 54 -10.97 -3.11 -8.46
N PHE A 55 -9.90 -2.37 -8.15
CA PHE A 55 -8.62 -2.52 -8.83
C PHE A 55 -7.74 -3.57 -8.15
N ARG A 56 -7.27 -4.58 -8.92
CA ARG A 56 -6.32 -5.63 -8.50
C ARG A 56 -6.73 -6.39 -7.23
N LEU A 57 -8.02 -6.72 -7.10
CA LEU A 57 -8.52 -7.46 -5.94
C LEU A 57 -7.75 -8.75 -5.68
N ASP A 58 -7.49 -9.52 -6.73
CA ASP A 58 -6.71 -10.76 -6.73
C ASP A 58 -5.31 -10.59 -6.12
N ALA A 59 -4.57 -9.60 -6.57
CA ALA A 59 -3.21 -9.33 -6.09
C ALA A 59 -3.19 -8.87 -4.62
N HIS A 60 -4.17 -8.07 -4.21
CA HIS A 60 -4.31 -7.64 -2.82
C HIS A 60 -4.67 -8.82 -1.90
N VAL A 61 -5.56 -9.69 -2.34
CA VAL A 61 -5.93 -10.91 -1.59
C VAL A 61 -4.74 -11.86 -1.48
N ALA A 62 -4.01 -12.10 -2.56
CA ALA A 62 -2.80 -12.92 -2.54
C ALA A 62 -1.76 -12.37 -1.55
N ARG A 63 -1.52 -11.05 -1.54
CA ARG A 63 -0.57 -10.40 -0.62
C ARG A 63 -1.04 -10.43 0.84
N MET A 64 -2.34 -10.29 1.09
CA MET A 64 -2.90 -10.47 2.45
C MET A 64 -2.67 -11.89 2.96
N ARG A 65 -2.92 -12.91 2.12
CA ARG A 65 -2.68 -14.31 2.46
C ARG A 65 -1.20 -14.59 2.72
N GLN A 66 -0.30 -14.01 1.92
CA GLN A 66 1.14 -14.09 2.15
C GLN A 66 1.52 -13.45 3.50
N SER A 67 1.01 -12.25 3.81
CA SER A 67 1.26 -11.59 5.08
C SER A 67 0.76 -12.42 6.26
N ALA A 68 -0.45 -12.99 6.17
CA ALA A 68 -1.00 -13.88 7.20
C ALA A 68 -0.10 -15.10 7.41
N SER A 69 0.34 -15.76 6.33
CA SER A 69 1.22 -16.93 6.38
C SER A 69 2.56 -16.62 7.07
N LEU A 70 3.20 -15.52 6.68
CA LEU A 70 4.50 -15.10 7.25
C LEU A 70 4.40 -14.69 8.73
N MET A 71 3.22 -14.26 9.17
CA MET A 71 2.94 -13.93 10.57
C MET A 71 2.40 -15.13 11.38
N CYS A 72 2.36 -16.31 10.79
CA CYS A 72 1.73 -17.49 11.40
C CYS A 72 0.28 -17.24 11.84
N LEU A 73 -0.42 -16.33 11.17
CA LEU A 73 -1.85 -16.15 11.35
C LEU A 73 -2.62 -17.15 10.49
N PRO A 74 -3.85 -17.51 10.86
CA PRO A 74 -4.70 -18.35 10.04
C PRO A 74 -4.88 -17.72 8.66
N VAL A 75 -4.44 -18.43 7.62
CA VAL A 75 -4.54 -17.93 6.24
C VAL A 75 -5.97 -18.11 5.75
N PRO A 76 -6.71 -17.01 5.44
CA PRO A 76 -8.07 -17.13 4.94
C PRO A 76 -8.10 -17.69 3.52
N ASP A 77 -9.18 -18.39 3.16
CA ASP A 77 -9.42 -18.78 1.79
C ASP A 77 -9.59 -17.55 0.89
N GLU A 78 -9.12 -17.65 -0.34
CA GLU A 78 -9.19 -16.57 -1.31
C GLU A 78 -10.63 -16.12 -1.58
N ASP A 79 -11.53 -17.08 -1.81
CA ASP A 79 -12.95 -16.83 -2.08
C ASP A 79 -13.65 -16.15 -0.90
N LEU A 80 -13.25 -16.47 0.35
CA LEU A 80 -13.77 -15.80 1.54
C LEU A 80 -13.44 -14.32 1.52
N VAL A 81 -12.16 -13.96 1.29
CA VAL A 81 -11.73 -12.55 1.29
C VAL A 81 -12.35 -11.79 0.13
N ILE A 82 -12.35 -12.39 -1.08
CA ILE A 82 -12.99 -11.82 -2.27
C ILE A 82 -14.48 -11.54 -2.00
N GLY A 83 -15.20 -12.55 -1.53
CA GLY A 83 -16.64 -12.42 -1.25
C GLY A 83 -16.95 -11.36 -0.20
N MET A 84 -16.14 -11.25 0.85
CA MET A 84 -16.29 -10.19 1.86
C MET A 84 -16.08 -8.80 1.26
N VAL A 85 -15.04 -8.61 0.44
CA VAL A 85 -14.74 -7.32 -0.21
C VAL A 85 -15.86 -6.94 -1.17
N GLU A 86 -16.29 -7.85 -2.04
CA GLU A 86 -17.38 -7.60 -3.00
C GLU A 86 -18.69 -7.23 -2.30
N LYS A 87 -19.06 -7.94 -1.24
CA LYS A 87 -20.29 -7.66 -0.48
C LYS A 87 -20.25 -6.28 0.21
N VAL A 88 -19.08 -5.88 0.74
CA VAL A 88 -18.92 -4.53 1.32
C VAL A 88 -19.01 -3.46 0.23
N VAL A 89 -18.38 -3.67 -0.92
CA VAL A 89 -18.43 -2.72 -2.05
C VAL A 89 -19.86 -2.59 -2.57
N ASP A 90 -20.55 -3.70 -2.78
CA ASP A 90 -21.94 -3.70 -3.24
C ASP A 90 -22.86 -2.93 -2.27
N ALA A 91 -22.76 -3.22 -0.98
CA ALA A 91 -23.55 -2.53 0.05
C ALA A 91 -23.21 -1.03 0.18
N CYS A 92 -21.99 -0.62 -0.20
CA CYS A 92 -21.54 0.77 -0.16
C CYS A 92 -21.55 1.45 -1.54
N ARG A 93 -22.09 0.83 -2.58
CA ARG A 93 -22.06 1.31 -3.98
C ARG A 93 -22.47 2.77 -4.11
N GLN A 94 -23.57 3.15 -3.46
CA GLN A 94 -24.10 4.51 -3.49
C GLN A 94 -23.17 5.55 -2.81
N ASN A 95 -22.27 5.08 -1.93
CA ASN A 95 -21.33 5.91 -1.19
C ASN A 95 -19.95 5.99 -1.83
N ILE A 96 -19.72 5.36 -2.98
CA ILE A 96 -18.48 5.51 -3.74
C ILE A 96 -18.44 6.95 -4.29
N PRO A 97 -17.48 7.79 -3.89
CA PRO A 97 -17.39 9.15 -4.37
C PRO A 97 -17.14 9.22 -5.88
N GLU A 98 -17.55 10.33 -6.49
CA GLU A 98 -17.17 10.63 -7.88
C GLU A 98 -15.65 10.75 -8.02
N PRO A 99 -15.09 10.34 -9.18
CA PRO A 99 -13.68 10.53 -9.46
C PRO A 99 -13.25 12.01 -9.29
N PRO A 100 -12.08 12.28 -8.71
CA PRO A 100 -10.99 11.36 -8.35
C PRO A 100 -11.14 10.67 -6.98
N GLY A 101 -12.27 10.84 -6.30
CA GLY A 101 -12.59 10.12 -5.07
C GLY A 101 -12.74 8.62 -5.29
N SER A 102 -12.81 7.87 -4.20
CA SER A 102 -12.92 6.41 -4.22
C SER A 102 -13.43 5.86 -2.89
N LEU A 103 -13.83 4.60 -2.87
CA LEU A 103 -14.09 3.86 -1.64
C LEU A 103 -12.82 3.11 -1.25
N TYR A 104 -12.19 3.51 -0.15
CA TYR A 104 -11.03 2.82 0.39
C TYR A 104 -11.47 1.61 1.21
N LEU A 105 -10.90 0.46 0.91
CA LEU A 105 -11.21 -0.82 1.54
C LEU A 105 -10.03 -1.27 2.40
N ARG A 106 -10.34 -1.74 3.61
CA ARG A 106 -9.37 -2.18 4.61
C ARG A 106 -9.68 -3.59 5.10
N PRO A 107 -9.35 -4.64 4.33
CA PRO A 107 -9.29 -5.99 4.88
C PRO A 107 -8.25 -6.05 6.00
N THR A 108 -8.60 -6.66 7.11
CA THR A 108 -7.71 -6.80 8.28
C THR A 108 -7.97 -8.13 8.98
N LEU A 109 -6.90 -8.82 9.35
CA LEU A 109 -6.92 -10.05 10.13
C LEU A 109 -6.20 -9.81 11.45
N ILE A 110 -6.84 -10.14 12.57
CA ILE A 110 -6.29 -10.02 13.92
C ILE A 110 -6.39 -11.32 14.68
N GLY A 111 -5.39 -11.63 15.51
CA GLY A 111 -5.43 -12.74 16.46
C GLY A 111 -6.12 -12.33 17.74
N THR A 112 -7.14 -13.07 18.18
CA THR A 112 -7.98 -12.71 19.33
C THR A 112 -7.84 -13.66 20.52
N GLU A 113 -7.06 -14.73 20.40
CA GLU A 113 -6.81 -15.67 21.50
C GLU A 113 -6.35 -14.94 22.77
N VAL A 114 -6.93 -15.32 23.90
CA VAL A 114 -6.61 -14.74 25.21
C VAL A 114 -5.46 -15.51 25.85
N ASN A 115 -4.23 -15.04 25.60
CA ASN A 115 -3.04 -15.68 26.15
C ASN A 115 -1.85 -14.71 26.18
N ILE A 116 -1.59 -14.08 27.33
CA ILE A 116 -0.44 -13.16 27.52
C ILE A 116 0.91 -13.89 27.67
N GLY A 117 0.92 -15.20 27.74
CA GLY A 117 2.15 -16.02 27.79
C GLY A 117 2.53 -16.65 26.43
N ALA A 118 1.80 -16.33 25.34
CA ALA A 118 1.88 -17.03 24.06
C ALA A 118 2.84 -16.39 23.06
N ALA A 119 3.91 -15.71 23.49
CA ALA A 119 4.86 -15.04 22.60
C ALA A 119 5.49 -15.96 21.52
N GLY A 120 5.56 -17.27 21.78
CA GLY A 120 6.12 -18.29 20.87
C GLY A 120 5.06 -19.16 20.18
N SER A 121 3.77 -18.79 20.25
CA SER A 121 2.68 -19.60 19.68
C SER A 121 1.77 -18.73 18.79
N PRO A 122 1.39 -19.21 17.61
CA PRO A 122 0.40 -18.49 16.79
C PRO A 122 -0.97 -18.51 17.48
N PRO A 123 -1.82 -17.45 17.29
CA PRO A 123 -3.15 -17.43 17.85
C PRO A 123 -4.07 -18.45 17.18
N LYS A 124 -4.86 -19.16 18.00
CA LYS A 124 -5.83 -20.18 17.56
C LYS A 124 -7.21 -19.61 17.26
N SER A 125 -7.42 -18.34 17.56
CA SER A 125 -8.66 -17.64 17.23
C SER A 125 -8.37 -16.25 16.68
N GLY A 126 -9.27 -15.75 15.84
CA GLY A 126 -9.10 -14.46 15.20
C GLY A 126 -10.36 -13.93 14.54
N ILE A 127 -10.24 -12.70 14.03
CA ILE A 127 -11.28 -12.03 13.26
C ILE A 127 -10.68 -11.50 11.99
N LEU A 128 -11.23 -11.91 10.85
CA LEU A 128 -11.05 -11.27 9.57
C LEU A 128 -12.20 -10.28 9.36
N TYR A 129 -11.88 -9.03 9.02
CA TYR A 129 -12.91 -8.04 8.74
C TYR A 129 -12.51 -7.13 7.58
N VAL A 130 -13.50 -6.53 6.92
CA VAL A 130 -13.32 -5.58 5.83
C VAL A 130 -14.10 -4.32 6.17
N LEU A 131 -13.38 -3.20 6.31
CA LEU A 131 -13.97 -1.87 6.45
C LEU A 131 -13.96 -1.15 5.12
N ALA A 132 -14.92 -0.23 4.92
CA ALA A 132 -14.96 0.68 3.79
C ALA A 132 -15.08 2.12 4.28
N SER A 133 -14.33 3.02 3.66
CA SER A 133 -14.36 4.46 3.93
C SER A 133 -14.35 5.26 2.63
N PRO A 134 -15.35 6.11 2.37
CA PRO A 134 -15.25 7.09 1.28
C PRO A 134 -14.05 8.01 1.50
N VAL A 135 -13.25 8.21 0.47
CA VAL A 135 -12.08 9.12 0.50
C VAL A 135 -12.10 10.03 -0.72
N GLY A 136 -11.74 11.29 -0.51
CA GLY A 136 -11.55 12.26 -1.59
C GLY A 136 -10.26 12.04 -2.36
N ASP A 137 -9.90 13.04 -3.18
CA ASP A 137 -8.59 13.06 -3.83
C ASP A 137 -7.48 13.15 -2.77
N TYR A 138 -6.46 12.33 -2.93
CA TYR A 138 -5.26 12.41 -2.09
C TYR A 138 -4.56 13.78 -2.20
N PHE A 139 -4.67 14.41 -3.35
CA PHE A 139 -4.15 15.74 -3.66
C PHE A 139 -5.27 16.76 -3.80
N ALA A 140 -6.06 17.01 -2.75
CA ALA A 140 -7.20 17.92 -2.78
C ALA A 140 -6.86 19.38 -3.25
N GLY A 141 -5.59 19.79 -3.13
CA GLY A 141 -5.06 21.07 -3.64
C GLY A 141 -4.33 20.97 -4.99
N GLY A 142 -4.45 19.86 -5.73
CA GLY A 142 -3.64 19.55 -6.90
C GLY A 142 -2.34 18.83 -6.55
N MET A 143 -1.82 18.08 -7.52
CA MET A 143 -0.58 17.32 -7.32
C MET A 143 0.61 18.26 -7.16
N ARG A 144 1.35 18.11 -6.06
CA ARG A 144 2.61 18.81 -5.80
C ARG A 144 3.76 17.81 -5.70
N ALA A 145 4.95 18.26 -5.99
CA ALA A 145 6.15 17.47 -5.76
C ALA A 145 6.47 17.42 -4.25
N LEU A 146 6.89 16.25 -3.80
CA LEU A 146 7.14 15.94 -2.40
C LEU A 146 8.60 16.22 -2.02
N ARG A 147 8.82 16.48 -0.73
CA ARG A 147 10.13 16.60 -0.09
C ARG A 147 10.42 15.29 0.64
N ILE A 148 11.53 14.64 0.31
CA ILE A 148 11.87 13.31 0.80
C ILE A 148 13.20 13.37 1.57
N LEU A 149 13.19 13.01 2.85
CA LEU A 149 14.42 12.76 3.59
C LEU A 149 14.99 11.39 3.21
N ILE A 150 16.26 11.29 2.87
CA ILE A 150 16.96 10.01 2.69
C ILE A 150 17.56 9.61 4.03
N GLU A 151 17.20 8.43 4.52
CA GLU A 151 17.70 7.80 5.73
C GLU A 151 18.56 6.61 5.35
N ASP A 152 19.89 6.75 5.47
CA ASP A 152 20.87 5.75 5.03
C ASP A 152 21.48 4.90 6.20
N GLU A 153 21.09 5.17 7.43
CA GLU A 153 21.53 4.40 8.61
C GLU A 153 20.42 3.46 9.14
N GLY A 154 19.19 3.99 9.21
CA GLY A 154 18.04 3.27 9.74
C GLY A 154 17.34 2.39 8.70
N ARG A 155 16.60 1.40 9.21
CA ARG A 155 15.76 0.53 8.38
C ARG A 155 14.28 0.80 8.64
N ARG A 156 13.46 0.65 7.60
CA ARG A 156 12.00 0.76 7.69
C ARG A 156 11.40 -0.38 8.53
N SER A 157 11.94 -1.57 8.41
CA SER A 157 11.42 -2.80 9.01
C SER A 157 12.55 -3.71 9.46
N THR A 158 12.22 -4.72 10.27
CA THR A 158 13.13 -5.81 10.58
C THR A 158 13.52 -6.54 9.29
N PRO A 159 14.81 -6.90 9.09
CA PRO A 159 15.23 -7.71 7.95
C PRO A 159 14.41 -9.01 7.81
N GLY A 160 14.02 -9.36 6.60
CA GLY A 160 13.17 -10.52 6.33
C GLY A 160 11.67 -10.32 6.62
N PHE A 161 11.27 -9.15 7.13
CA PHE A 161 9.86 -8.86 7.47
C PHE A 161 9.25 -7.69 6.69
N GLY A 162 10.03 -7.03 5.83
CA GLY A 162 9.58 -5.85 5.07
C GLY A 162 8.44 -6.13 4.11
N MET A 163 8.39 -7.33 3.54
CA MET A 163 7.34 -7.76 2.63
C MET A 163 5.98 -8.03 3.30
N VAL A 164 5.92 -8.05 4.65
CA VAL A 164 4.68 -8.27 5.41
C VAL A 164 3.93 -6.96 5.59
N LYS A 165 2.66 -6.93 5.22
CA LYS A 165 1.83 -5.74 5.44
C LYS A 165 1.21 -5.76 6.84
N ALA A 166 2.03 -5.41 7.83
CA ALA A 166 1.68 -5.40 9.25
C ALA A 166 1.90 -4.03 9.89
N GLY A 167 1.09 -3.68 10.87
CA GLY A 167 1.23 -2.43 11.63
C GLY A 167 2.60 -2.26 12.30
N ALA A 168 3.27 -3.35 12.65
CA ALA A 168 4.60 -3.37 13.21
C ALA A 168 5.63 -2.64 12.33
N ASN A 169 5.60 -2.85 11.00
CA ASN A 169 6.51 -2.17 10.06
C ASN A 169 6.25 -0.66 9.99
N TYR A 170 4.98 -0.24 10.11
CA TYR A 170 4.63 1.19 10.14
C TYR A 170 5.08 1.86 11.44
N VAL A 171 4.92 1.21 12.58
CA VAL A 171 5.38 1.72 13.89
C VAL A 171 6.92 1.77 13.93
N SER A 172 7.62 0.79 13.37
CA SER A 172 9.08 0.78 13.27
C SER A 172 9.61 2.04 12.57
N ALA A 173 9.00 2.46 11.47
CA ALA A 173 9.38 3.66 10.71
C ALA A 173 8.88 4.97 11.33
N LEU A 174 7.85 4.93 12.18
CA LEU A 174 7.08 6.11 12.60
C LEU A 174 7.95 7.19 13.26
N ARG A 175 8.87 6.81 14.14
CA ARG A 175 9.77 7.76 14.84
C ARG A 175 10.58 8.59 13.84
N THR A 176 11.18 7.94 12.85
CA THR A 176 11.99 8.59 11.81
C THR A 176 11.13 9.48 10.93
N VAL A 177 9.95 9.02 10.52
CA VAL A 177 9.01 9.82 9.70
C VAL A 177 8.52 11.07 10.45
N VAL A 178 8.20 10.95 11.73
CA VAL A 178 7.78 12.11 12.56
C VAL A 178 8.93 13.10 12.74
N ALA A 179 10.14 12.63 13.01
CA ALA A 179 11.32 13.48 13.12
C ALA A 179 11.63 14.19 11.79
N ALA A 180 11.60 13.48 10.67
CA ALA A 180 11.81 14.06 9.34
C ALA A 180 10.81 15.19 9.02
N ARG A 181 9.56 15.00 9.37
CA ARG A 181 8.53 16.04 9.19
C ARG A 181 8.78 17.26 10.06
N ARG A 182 9.11 17.05 11.34
CA ARG A 182 9.32 18.14 12.32
C ARG A 182 10.59 18.93 12.02
N ASP A 183 11.70 18.24 11.75
CA ASP A 183 13.03 18.84 11.73
C ASP A 183 13.45 19.28 10.32
N HIS A 184 12.92 18.63 9.28
CA HIS A 184 13.29 18.86 7.87
C HIS A 184 12.12 19.25 6.97
N GLN A 185 10.89 19.31 7.50
CA GLN A 185 9.66 19.55 6.71
C GLN A 185 9.51 18.53 5.55
N ALA A 186 10.04 17.33 5.74
CA ALA A 186 9.93 16.26 4.77
C ALA A 186 8.52 15.64 4.79
N ASP A 187 7.98 15.34 3.63
CA ASP A 187 6.68 14.68 3.48
C ASP A 187 6.78 13.18 3.78
N GLN A 188 7.92 12.56 3.40
CA GLN A 188 8.21 11.15 3.56
C GLN A 188 9.70 10.93 3.83
N VAL A 189 10.04 9.70 4.24
CA VAL A 189 11.42 9.23 4.39
C VAL A 189 11.66 8.11 3.39
N LEU A 190 12.72 8.19 2.60
CA LEU A 190 13.23 7.10 1.77
C LEU A 190 14.31 6.36 2.58
N PHE A 191 14.04 5.12 2.93
CA PHE A 191 14.99 4.27 3.63
C PHE A 191 15.98 3.66 2.65
N ALA A 192 17.25 3.83 2.92
CA ALA A 192 18.35 3.37 2.08
C ALA A 192 19.51 2.81 2.93
N PRO A 193 19.28 1.78 3.77
CA PRO A 193 20.32 1.24 4.64
C PRO A 193 21.56 0.85 3.85
N GLU A 194 22.73 1.21 4.40
CA GLU A 194 24.02 0.95 3.74
C GLU A 194 24.15 1.63 2.35
N GLY A 195 23.36 2.68 2.11
CA GLY A 195 23.34 3.41 0.85
C GLY A 195 22.55 2.74 -0.28
N LEU A 196 21.84 1.65 -0.02
CA LEU A 196 20.99 0.95 -0.99
C LEU A 196 19.50 1.27 -0.77
N VAL A 197 18.86 1.81 -1.78
CA VAL A 197 17.45 2.23 -1.72
C VAL A 197 16.53 1.02 -1.56
N GLU A 198 15.65 1.09 -0.56
CA GLU A 198 14.55 0.14 -0.34
C GLU A 198 13.22 0.78 -0.74
N GLU A 199 12.49 1.35 0.21
CA GLU A 199 11.21 2.04 -0.01
C GLU A 199 11.02 3.19 0.98
N THR A 200 9.94 3.96 0.85
CA THR A 200 9.56 4.93 1.87
C THR A 200 8.77 4.27 3.02
N GLY A 201 8.39 5.05 4.03
CA GLY A 201 7.55 4.57 5.12
C GLY A 201 6.27 3.85 4.68
N ALA A 202 5.72 4.16 3.49
CA ALA A 202 4.44 3.63 3.02
C ALA A 202 4.30 3.45 1.51
N SER A 203 5.34 3.68 0.71
CA SER A 203 5.30 3.64 -0.76
C SER A 203 6.62 3.14 -1.35
N ASN A 204 6.54 2.42 -2.47
CA ASN A 204 7.73 2.05 -3.24
C ASN A 204 8.29 3.25 -4.00
N PHE A 205 9.57 3.21 -4.34
CA PHE A 205 10.32 4.29 -4.99
C PHE A 205 10.65 3.95 -6.45
N LEU A 206 10.52 4.94 -7.31
CA LEU A 206 10.80 4.84 -8.76
C LEU A 206 11.64 6.04 -9.20
N LEU A 207 12.60 5.81 -10.08
CA LEU A 207 13.21 6.82 -10.92
C LEU A 207 12.62 6.69 -12.33
N ILE A 208 12.37 7.80 -12.99
CA ILE A 208 11.71 7.84 -14.29
C ILE A 208 12.46 8.81 -15.19
N ASP A 209 12.70 8.41 -16.42
CA ASP A 209 13.18 9.27 -17.50
C ASP A 209 12.33 9.01 -18.75
N ASP A 210 12.60 9.69 -19.85
CA ASP A 210 11.76 9.68 -21.06
C ASP A 210 11.56 8.27 -21.65
N ASP A 211 12.53 7.38 -21.49
CA ASP A 211 12.51 6.02 -22.04
C ASP A 211 12.64 4.90 -21.00
N VAL A 212 12.83 5.23 -19.71
CA VAL A 212 13.10 4.22 -18.69
C VAL A 212 12.39 4.49 -17.36
N VAL A 213 11.99 3.40 -16.73
CA VAL A 213 11.56 3.38 -15.31
C VAL A 213 12.47 2.43 -14.55
N VAL A 214 13.14 2.94 -13.53
CA VAL A 214 14.09 2.19 -12.70
C VAL A 214 13.55 2.07 -11.28
N THR A 215 13.69 0.91 -10.68
CA THR A 215 13.30 0.67 -9.29
C THR A 215 14.14 -0.46 -8.70
N ALA A 216 14.22 -0.51 -7.37
CA ALA A 216 14.88 -1.61 -6.68
C ALA A 216 14.16 -2.95 -6.95
N PRO A 217 14.90 -4.08 -7.10
CA PRO A 217 14.31 -5.40 -7.34
C PRO A 217 13.58 -5.89 -6.08
N LEU A 218 12.55 -6.70 -6.23
CA LEU A 218 11.80 -7.22 -5.09
C LEU A 218 12.72 -8.00 -4.13
N SER A 219 12.53 -7.75 -2.83
CA SER A 219 13.26 -8.39 -1.75
C SER A 219 12.36 -8.62 -0.54
N ASP A 220 12.87 -9.22 0.51
CA ASP A 220 12.18 -9.38 1.79
C ASP A 220 12.28 -8.13 2.70
N SER A 221 13.03 -7.11 2.28
CA SER A 221 13.26 -5.87 3.05
C SER A 221 12.12 -4.86 2.92
N TYR A 222 11.28 -4.96 1.88
CA TYR A 222 10.19 -4.00 1.65
C TYR A 222 8.97 -4.62 0.96
N LEU A 223 7.87 -3.87 0.97
CA LEU A 223 6.58 -4.35 0.50
C LEU A 223 6.55 -4.52 -1.02
N HIS A 224 6.09 -5.69 -1.48
CA HIS A 224 5.81 -5.94 -2.89
C HIS A 224 4.55 -5.19 -3.32
N GLY A 225 4.73 -3.96 -3.80
CA GLY A 225 3.64 -3.03 -4.09
C GLY A 225 2.78 -3.47 -5.28
N VAL A 226 1.48 -3.60 -5.07
CA VAL A 226 0.52 -3.88 -6.16
C VAL A 226 0.48 -2.72 -7.15
N THR A 227 0.51 -1.48 -6.66
CA THR A 227 0.59 -0.29 -7.53
C THR A 227 1.92 -0.22 -8.26
N ARG A 228 3.05 -0.59 -7.59
CA ARG A 228 4.36 -0.70 -8.25
C ARG A 228 4.31 -1.67 -9.42
N ASP A 229 3.85 -2.91 -9.20
CA ASP A 229 3.70 -3.93 -10.25
C ASP A 229 2.85 -3.41 -11.41
N SER A 230 1.71 -2.78 -11.10
CA SER A 230 0.83 -2.22 -12.12
C SER A 230 1.48 -1.07 -12.89
N THR A 231 2.23 -0.20 -12.21
CA THR A 231 2.96 0.91 -12.84
C THR A 231 4.02 0.39 -13.80
N LEU A 232 4.83 -0.60 -13.39
CA LEU A 232 5.90 -1.15 -14.24
C LEU A 232 5.33 -1.84 -15.48
N ARG A 233 4.29 -2.66 -15.33
CA ARG A 233 3.64 -3.34 -16.47
C ARG A 233 3.00 -2.34 -17.44
N LEU A 234 2.34 -1.32 -16.91
CA LEU A 234 1.73 -0.27 -17.74
C LEU A 234 2.79 0.58 -18.42
N ALA A 235 3.88 0.95 -17.74
CA ALA A 235 5.00 1.68 -18.32
C ALA A 235 5.63 0.89 -19.47
N ALA A 236 5.87 -0.42 -19.29
CA ALA A 236 6.36 -1.28 -20.37
C ALA A 236 5.45 -1.24 -21.62
N ARG A 237 4.12 -1.31 -21.41
CA ARG A 237 3.14 -1.20 -22.51
C ARG A 237 3.15 0.18 -23.17
N LEU A 238 3.49 1.23 -22.44
CA LEU A 238 3.60 2.60 -22.94
C LEU A 238 4.94 2.90 -23.60
N GLY A 239 5.84 1.90 -23.69
CA GLY A 239 7.12 1.96 -24.40
C GLY A 239 8.32 2.27 -23.51
N TYR A 240 8.16 2.37 -22.19
CA TYR A 240 9.30 2.52 -21.29
C TYR A 240 10.06 1.19 -21.14
N ARG A 241 11.38 1.27 -21.09
CA ARG A 241 12.24 0.20 -20.66
C ARG A 241 12.16 0.09 -19.14
N ILE A 242 11.97 -1.10 -18.61
CA ILE A 242 11.86 -1.35 -17.17
C ILE A 242 13.19 -1.93 -16.67
N GLU A 243 13.74 -1.31 -15.64
CA GLU A 243 14.94 -1.79 -14.96
C GLU A 243 14.64 -2.05 -13.49
N GLU A 244 14.62 -3.32 -13.11
CA GLU A 244 14.57 -3.75 -11.72
C GLU A 244 16.00 -4.13 -11.30
N ARG A 245 16.69 -3.19 -10.65
CA ARG A 245 18.08 -3.34 -10.20
C ARG A 245 18.36 -2.56 -8.94
N PRO A 246 19.44 -2.89 -8.20
CA PRO A 246 19.85 -2.08 -7.05
C PRO A 246 20.02 -0.61 -7.44
N LEU A 247 19.53 0.27 -6.56
CA LEU A 247 19.69 1.72 -6.65
C LEU A 247 20.52 2.19 -5.46
N THR A 248 21.52 3.02 -5.71
CA THR A 248 22.30 3.66 -4.65
C THR A 248 21.79 5.07 -4.36
N VAL A 249 22.01 5.55 -3.14
CA VAL A 249 21.73 6.96 -2.78
C VAL A 249 22.49 7.91 -3.71
N ALA A 250 23.75 7.61 -4.05
CA ALA A 250 24.54 8.45 -4.96
C ALA A 250 23.88 8.58 -6.33
N GLU A 251 23.34 7.49 -6.86
CA GLU A 251 22.62 7.50 -8.14
C GLU A 251 21.30 8.29 -8.05
N VAL A 252 20.55 8.13 -6.97
CA VAL A 252 19.30 8.89 -6.75
C VAL A 252 19.57 10.40 -6.73
N LEU A 253 20.64 10.82 -6.04
CA LEU A 253 21.01 12.24 -5.93
C LEU A 253 21.59 12.82 -7.23
N ALA A 254 22.14 11.98 -8.11
CA ALA A 254 22.69 12.37 -9.41
C ALA A 254 21.67 12.18 -10.57
N TRP A 255 20.45 11.72 -10.29
CA TRP A 255 19.46 11.47 -11.34
C TRP A 255 18.93 12.78 -11.92
N GLU A 256 18.97 12.92 -13.24
CA GLU A 256 18.52 14.14 -13.93
C GLU A 256 17.05 14.11 -14.37
N GLY A 257 16.41 12.92 -14.37
CA GLY A 257 14.99 12.74 -14.69
C GLY A 257 14.04 13.02 -13.52
N GLU A 258 12.95 12.29 -13.47
CA GLU A 258 11.92 12.39 -12.46
C GLU A 258 12.11 11.31 -11.37
N ALA A 259 11.58 11.55 -10.17
CA ALA A 259 11.41 10.53 -9.16
C ALA A 259 9.96 10.51 -8.67
N ALA A 260 9.46 9.31 -8.36
CA ALA A 260 8.08 9.12 -7.92
C ALA A 260 7.95 8.06 -6.82
N LEU A 261 6.91 8.22 -6.01
CA LEU A 261 6.47 7.24 -5.03
C LEU A 261 5.21 6.53 -5.54
N SER A 262 5.18 5.22 -5.40
CA SER A 262 4.07 4.37 -5.86
C SER A 262 3.34 3.72 -4.69
N GLY A 263 2.01 3.90 -4.60
CA GLY A 263 1.18 3.30 -3.56
C GLY A 263 -0.32 3.49 -3.77
N THR A 264 -1.15 2.65 -3.16
CA THR A 264 -2.61 2.64 -3.37
C THR A 264 -3.27 3.99 -3.06
N ALA A 265 -2.80 4.71 -2.03
CA ALA A 265 -3.46 5.95 -1.60
C ALA A 265 -3.37 7.06 -2.66
N ALA A 266 -2.16 7.34 -3.17
CA ALA A 266 -1.87 8.42 -4.09
C ALA A 266 -1.71 7.98 -5.55
N VAL A 267 -1.68 6.68 -5.81
CA VAL A 267 -1.30 6.05 -7.09
C VAL A 267 0.17 6.32 -7.40
N LEU A 268 0.51 7.50 -7.91
CA LEU A 268 1.87 8.01 -8.05
C LEU A 268 1.93 9.43 -7.46
N SER A 269 3.02 9.73 -6.76
CA SER A 269 3.34 11.05 -6.21
C SER A 269 4.73 11.46 -6.68
N ALA A 270 4.88 12.64 -7.28
CA ALA A 270 6.16 13.15 -7.72
C ALA A 270 7.05 13.55 -6.54
N VAL A 271 8.35 13.39 -6.67
CA VAL A 271 9.37 13.90 -5.78
C VAL A 271 10.03 15.12 -6.42
N GLY A 272 10.17 16.22 -5.68
CA GLY A 272 10.81 17.45 -6.17
C GLY A 272 12.07 17.82 -5.40
N THR A 273 12.24 17.29 -4.18
CA THR A 273 13.42 17.58 -3.36
C THR A 273 13.82 16.37 -2.54
N PHE A 274 15.09 16.03 -2.59
CA PHE A 274 15.70 15.14 -1.62
C PHE A 274 16.43 15.96 -0.56
N ILE A 275 16.39 15.47 0.68
CA ILE A 275 17.14 16.00 1.82
C ILE A 275 18.06 14.89 2.28
N HIS A 276 19.38 15.12 2.22
CA HIS A 276 20.37 14.12 2.61
C HIS A 276 21.53 14.79 3.35
N LYS A 277 21.81 14.33 4.56
CA LYS A 277 22.90 14.86 5.41
C LYS A 277 22.88 16.38 5.58
N GLY A 278 21.68 16.97 5.65
CA GLY A 278 21.49 18.40 5.83
C GLY A 278 21.52 19.23 4.54
N GLU A 279 21.75 18.61 3.39
CA GLU A 279 21.71 19.27 2.09
C GLU A 279 20.39 19.00 1.39
N GLU A 280 19.87 20.00 0.65
CA GLU A 280 18.69 19.89 -0.19
C GLU A 280 19.10 19.77 -1.65
N ILE A 281 18.66 18.72 -2.32
CA ILE A 281 18.92 18.45 -3.73
C ILE A 281 17.60 18.50 -4.49
N THR A 282 17.47 19.42 -5.43
CA THR A 282 16.30 19.55 -6.28
C THR A 282 16.38 18.56 -7.44
N ILE A 283 15.28 17.87 -7.71
CA ILE A 283 15.11 17.00 -8.88
C ILE A 283 13.96 17.53 -9.73
N ASN A 284 14.08 17.41 -11.07
CA ASN A 284 13.06 17.87 -12.03
C ASN A 284 12.58 19.30 -11.73
N ASP A 285 13.50 20.25 -11.50
CA ASP A 285 13.22 21.65 -11.17
C ASP A 285 12.25 21.85 -9.99
N GLY A 286 12.11 20.86 -9.11
CA GLY A 286 11.19 20.85 -7.99
C GLY A 286 9.71 20.68 -8.39
N GLN A 287 9.45 20.32 -9.64
CA GLN A 287 8.11 20.25 -10.21
C GLN A 287 7.61 18.81 -10.36
N VAL A 288 6.33 18.68 -10.62
CA VAL A 288 5.71 17.40 -10.98
C VAL A 288 6.07 17.09 -12.43
N GLY A 289 6.74 15.95 -12.65
CA GLY A 289 7.20 15.57 -13.97
C GLY A 289 6.10 15.05 -14.89
N SER A 290 6.31 15.22 -16.19
CA SER A 290 5.37 14.83 -17.25
C SER A 290 5.17 13.32 -17.33
N ASN A 291 6.23 12.54 -17.09
CA ASN A 291 6.17 11.07 -17.08
C ASN A 291 5.37 10.55 -15.90
N THR A 292 5.56 11.14 -14.70
CA THR A 292 4.75 10.82 -13.51
C THR A 292 3.27 11.11 -13.75
N ILE A 293 2.93 12.26 -14.35
CA ILE A 293 1.56 12.62 -14.72
C ILE A 293 1.00 11.61 -15.72
N ARG A 294 1.75 11.29 -16.78
CA ARG A 294 1.34 10.34 -17.83
C ARG A 294 1.02 8.96 -17.26
N LEU A 295 1.94 8.40 -16.46
CA LEU A 295 1.77 7.08 -15.86
C LEU A 295 0.62 7.05 -14.84
N ARG A 296 0.51 8.10 -14.00
CA ARG A 296 -0.59 8.22 -13.05
C ARG A 296 -1.94 8.30 -13.77
N LYS A 297 -2.04 9.15 -14.79
CA LYS A 297 -3.27 9.29 -15.59
C LYS A 297 -3.65 7.96 -16.25
N ALA A 298 -2.71 7.26 -16.85
CA ALA A 298 -2.98 5.98 -17.51
C ALA A 298 -3.53 4.92 -16.52
N LEU A 299 -3.00 4.87 -15.28
CA LEU A 299 -3.54 4.00 -14.23
C LEU A 299 -4.93 4.44 -13.77
N THR A 300 -5.13 5.73 -13.52
CA THR A 300 -6.42 6.23 -13.03
C THR A 300 -7.53 6.13 -14.07
N ASP A 301 -7.21 6.23 -15.35
CA ASP A 301 -8.16 5.99 -16.45
C ASP A 301 -8.63 4.53 -16.48
N ILE A 302 -7.75 3.56 -16.23
CA ILE A 302 -8.13 2.15 -16.05
C ILE A 302 -9.02 1.97 -14.82
N HIS A 303 -8.69 2.61 -13.70
CA HIS A 303 -9.46 2.53 -12.46
C HIS A 303 -10.93 2.95 -12.69
N SER A 304 -11.14 4.06 -13.37
CA SER A 304 -12.47 4.67 -13.62
C SER A 304 -13.17 4.13 -14.87
N GLY A 305 -12.50 3.31 -15.68
CA GLY A 305 -13.05 2.80 -16.94
C GLY A 305 -13.00 3.80 -18.09
N ASN A 306 -12.22 4.87 -17.97
CA ASN A 306 -11.98 5.84 -19.05
C ASN A 306 -10.96 5.34 -20.08
N ALA A 307 -10.26 4.24 -19.78
CA ALA A 307 -9.40 3.51 -20.69
C ALA A 307 -9.67 2.01 -20.60
N GLU A 308 -9.32 1.30 -21.68
CA GLU A 308 -9.32 -0.16 -21.71
C GLU A 308 -8.42 -0.73 -20.61
N ASP A 309 -8.83 -1.84 -20.00
CA ASP A 309 -8.01 -2.63 -19.08
C ASP A 309 -7.37 -3.80 -19.83
N PRO A 310 -6.15 -3.64 -20.35
CA PRO A 310 -5.51 -4.65 -21.17
C PRO A 310 -4.97 -5.85 -20.38
N PHE A 311 -5.08 -5.78 -19.05
CA PHE A 311 -4.51 -6.77 -18.15
C PHE A 311 -5.57 -7.53 -17.33
N GLY A 312 -6.85 -7.14 -17.41
CA GLY A 312 -7.91 -7.71 -16.61
C GLY A 312 -7.78 -7.42 -15.12
N TRP A 313 -7.28 -6.23 -14.76
CA TRP A 313 -7.03 -5.82 -13.38
C TRP A 313 -8.27 -5.38 -12.61
N VAL A 314 -9.30 -5.00 -13.35
CA VAL A 314 -10.50 -4.41 -12.75
C VAL A 314 -11.59 -5.47 -12.63
N ARG A 315 -12.09 -5.64 -11.41
CA ARG A 315 -13.26 -6.44 -11.11
C ARG A 315 -14.46 -5.53 -10.93
N VAL A 316 -15.48 -5.71 -11.77
CA VAL A 316 -16.74 -4.97 -11.69
C VAL A 316 -17.71 -5.70 -10.77
N VAL A 317 -18.36 -4.94 -9.86
CA VAL A 317 -19.33 -5.44 -8.88
C VAL A 317 -20.66 -4.74 -9.06
#